data_0f586922f39bceae6b1bc34b287d44a3
#
_entry.id   0f586922f39bceae6b1bc34b287d44a3
#
_cell.length_a   1.000
_cell.length_b   1.000
_cell.length_c   1.000
_cell.angle_alpha   90.00
_cell.angle_beta   90.00
_cell.angle_gamma   90.00
#
_symmetry.space_group_name_H-M   'P 1'
#
loop_
_entity.id
_entity.type
_entity.pdbx_description
1 polymer ?
#
loop_
_entity_poly.entity_id
_entity_poly.type
_entity_poly.pdbx_seq_one_letter_code
_entity_poly.pdbx_strand_id
1 'polypeptide(L)'
;MPGKGRKRNTMKCKNCQTELEEGVTLCPSCGEENLPEAEVVAEAAPEEAAAPQTQEKGMDKTKLALIIAAIGAVALLGIGLIMITLFGIRGGWGNGKPDATTLPDFTPADTTTAVTTPQPTEYVPGDGVLQKHSYSIDSFAENPQLQDAVVARVGENTLTNRQLQMYYWMQFYEVWNYYYGQYSYYTPYYIGLDYTLPFADQPIPDGSMNWEQYLLELSINTWQRYLVLGKMAEDAGFTLSQESLAELDSIRTEMEASAKDRGLDSADALIALEMGEGVTVEDYIDYMELYYLGEEYFAQVYEGVEYTQQDLEDYYTANLEALTTAGLTKEAGYIGDVRHILIMPEGGELDANGNKVYTEEALQEALKEAENIKAMWDNGGKTEALFIDLTGKYTQDTGYEYNGGLYTDIYSESSYVPEFLAWAIDPENKPGDCEIVRTDFGYHIMYMIGNEPVWERVCRQEYLSEYCTKLIDDQVAKYPLEVDYEKIAFCNASFE
;
A
#
# COMPACT_ATOMS: atom_id res chain seq x y z
N MET A 1 -35.57 36.10 -54.26
CA MET A 1 -35.47 34.68 -53.94
C MET A 1 -35.02 34.57 -52.49
N PRO A 2 -35.76 33.96 -51.57
CA PRO A 2 -35.43 33.91 -50.14
C PRO A 2 -34.37 32.82 -49.89
N GLY A 3 -33.39 33.14 -49.04
CA GLY A 3 -32.30 32.26 -48.66
C GLY A 3 -32.75 31.04 -47.85
N LYS A 4 -32.22 29.87 -48.15
CA LYS A 4 -32.40 28.62 -47.41
C LYS A 4 -31.75 28.76 -46.02
N GLY A 5 -32.58 28.78 -44.98
CA GLY A 5 -32.10 28.67 -43.60
C GLY A 5 -31.39 27.35 -43.36
N ARG A 6 -30.14 27.38 -42.85
CA ARG A 6 -29.43 26.24 -42.29
C ARG A 6 -30.22 25.77 -41.04
N LYS A 7 -30.70 24.53 -41.06
CA LYS A 7 -31.20 23.88 -39.86
C LYS A 7 -30.02 23.72 -38.89
N ARG A 8 -30.09 24.32 -37.70
CA ARG A 8 -29.13 24.05 -36.63
C ARG A 8 -29.45 22.66 -36.06
N ASN A 9 -28.47 21.83 -36.00
CA ASN A 9 -28.60 20.56 -35.29
C ASN A 9 -28.64 20.88 -33.78
N THR A 10 -29.68 20.43 -33.10
CA THR A 10 -29.78 20.49 -31.65
C THR A 10 -29.82 19.08 -31.11
N MET A 11 -29.15 18.87 -29.96
CA MET A 11 -29.20 17.62 -29.20
C MET A 11 -29.98 17.87 -27.89
N LYS A 12 -30.46 16.81 -27.25
CA LYS A 12 -31.15 16.93 -25.95
C LYS A 12 -30.25 16.44 -24.83
N CYS A 13 -30.22 17.14 -23.72
CA CYS A 13 -29.54 16.71 -22.51
C CYS A 13 -30.02 15.32 -22.06
N LYS A 14 -29.09 14.43 -21.76
CA LYS A 14 -29.40 13.04 -21.34
C LYS A 14 -30.21 12.99 -20.04
N ASN A 15 -30.01 13.95 -19.14
CA ASN A 15 -30.66 13.99 -17.83
C ASN A 15 -31.97 14.79 -17.84
N CYS A 16 -31.96 16.09 -18.22
CA CYS A 16 -33.12 16.97 -18.09
C CYS A 16 -33.88 17.25 -19.38
N GLN A 17 -33.48 16.67 -20.53
CA GLN A 17 -34.11 16.81 -21.85
C GLN A 17 -34.10 18.25 -22.43
N THR A 18 -33.34 19.17 -21.84
CA THR A 18 -33.16 20.54 -22.36
C THR A 18 -32.48 20.49 -23.73
N GLU A 19 -32.97 21.27 -24.71
CA GLU A 19 -32.31 21.37 -26.04
C GLU A 19 -30.98 22.12 -25.90
N LEU A 20 -29.91 21.49 -26.41
CA LEU A 20 -28.54 22.01 -26.41
C LEU A 20 -28.09 22.31 -27.83
N GLU A 21 -27.34 23.38 -28.04
CA GLU A 21 -26.70 23.66 -29.31
C GLU A 21 -25.53 22.70 -29.54
N GLU A 22 -25.21 22.37 -30.79
CA GLU A 22 -24.12 21.49 -31.19
C GLU A 22 -22.78 22.01 -30.62
N GLY A 23 -22.07 21.16 -29.85
CA GLY A 23 -20.79 21.48 -29.21
C GLY A 23 -20.88 21.90 -27.73
N VAL A 24 -22.08 21.95 -27.15
CA VAL A 24 -22.24 22.19 -25.70
C VAL A 24 -22.04 20.89 -24.94
N THR A 25 -20.92 20.81 -24.21
CA THR A 25 -20.54 19.63 -23.40
C THR A 25 -21.14 19.61 -22.02
N LEU A 26 -21.59 20.76 -21.49
CA LEU A 26 -22.21 20.86 -20.16
C LEU A 26 -23.61 21.47 -20.27
N CYS A 27 -24.62 20.80 -19.74
CA CYS A 27 -26.00 21.31 -19.79
C CYS A 27 -26.18 22.53 -18.88
N PRO A 28 -26.58 23.71 -19.41
CA PRO A 28 -26.73 24.92 -18.58
C PRO A 28 -27.90 24.85 -17.62
N SER A 29 -28.81 23.86 -17.74
CA SER A 29 -29.99 23.72 -16.90
C SER A 29 -29.83 22.76 -15.72
N CYS A 30 -28.93 21.74 -15.84
CA CYS A 30 -28.76 20.74 -14.78
C CYS A 30 -27.30 20.34 -14.52
N GLY A 31 -26.33 20.94 -15.22
CA GLY A 31 -24.89 20.64 -15.04
C GLY A 31 -24.40 19.30 -15.62
N GLU A 32 -25.26 18.52 -16.28
CA GLU A 32 -24.90 17.20 -16.83
C GLU A 32 -23.93 17.31 -18.01
N GLU A 33 -22.90 16.46 -18.04
CA GLU A 33 -21.98 16.34 -19.19
C GLU A 33 -22.61 15.52 -20.32
N ASN A 34 -22.64 16.10 -21.53
CA ASN A 34 -23.19 15.50 -22.74
C ASN A 34 -22.09 15.35 -23.81
N LEU A 35 -21.14 14.43 -23.60
CA LEU A 35 -20.14 14.07 -24.59
C LEU A 35 -20.77 13.22 -25.70
N PRO A 36 -20.39 13.42 -26.99
CA PRO A 36 -20.86 12.57 -28.07
C PRO A 36 -20.27 11.17 -27.94
N GLU A 37 -21.10 10.15 -28.12
CA GLU A 37 -20.64 8.76 -28.21
C GLU A 37 -19.72 8.61 -29.43
N ALA A 38 -18.51 8.09 -29.22
CA ALA A 38 -17.60 7.74 -30.29
C ALA A 38 -18.16 6.51 -31.05
N GLU A 39 -18.53 6.69 -32.30
CA GLU A 39 -18.87 5.58 -33.21
C GLU A 39 -17.64 4.70 -33.43
N VAL A 40 -17.70 3.46 -32.96
CA VAL A 40 -16.73 2.42 -33.26
C VAL A 40 -16.98 1.94 -34.70
N VAL A 41 -16.22 2.45 -35.63
CA VAL A 41 -16.19 1.92 -37.01
C VAL A 41 -15.22 0.74 -37.01
N ALA A 42 -15.75 -0.47 -37.15
CA ALA A 42 -14.98 -1.66 -37.41
C ALA A 42 -14.60 -1.71 -38.91
N GLU A 43 -13.35 -1.48 -39.23
CA GLU A 43 -12.80 -1.69 -40.59
C GLU A 43 -11.96 -2.96 -40.60
N ALA A 44 -12.35 -3.90 -41.47
CA ALA A 44 -11.72 -5.19 -41.62
C ALA A 44 -10.38 -5.05 -42.38
N ALA A 45 -9.30 -5.58 -41.81
CA ALA A 45 -8.00 -5.70 -42.48
C ALA A 45 -7.82 -7.06 -43.15
N PRO A 46 -7.07 -7.15 -44.26
CA PRO A 46 -6.93 -8.38 -45.05
C PRO A 46 -5.90 -9.34 -44.43
N GLU A 47 -6.23 -10.61 -44.60
CA GLU A 47 -5.50 -11.79 -44.20
C GLU A 47 -4.18 -11.96 -44.96
N GLU A 48 -3.04 -11.96 -44.28
CA GLU A 48 -1.76 -12.40 -44.82
C GLU A 48 -1.10 -13.42 -43.87
N ALA A 49 -0.69 -14.55 -44.48
CA ALA A 49 -0.31 -15.77 -43.81
C ALA A 49 0.99 -15.64 -42.97
N ALA A 50 0.92 -15.93 -41.71
CA ALA A 50 2.05 -15.96 -40.78
C ALA A 50 2.59 -17.39 -40.56
N ALA A 51 3.92 -17.50 -40.56
CA ALA A 51 4.67 -18.69 -40.16
C ALA A 51 4.50 -18.95 -38.65
N PRO A 52 4.65 -20.18 -38.16
CA PRO A 52 4.40 -20.51 -36.75
C PRO A 52 5.48 -19.91 -35.87
N GLN A 53 5.14 -18.89 -35.11
CA GLN A 53 5.91 -18.45 -33.94
C GLN A 53 5.51 -19.28 -32.75
N THR A 54 6.49 -19.91 -32.12
CA THR A 54 6.35 -20.51 -30.80
C THR A 54 6.05 -19.38 -29.81
N GLN A 55 4.81 -19.27 -29.36
CA GLN A 55 4.42 -18.40 -28.26
C GLN A 55 5.02 -18.98 -26.96
N GLU A 56 6.08 -18.38 -26.48
CA GLU A 56 6.38 -18.44 -25.05
C GLU A 56 5.21 -17.81 -24.32
N LYS A 57 4.55 -18.61 -23.50
CA LYS A 57 3.45 -18.17 -22.65
C LYS A 57 4.01 -17.32 -21.53
N GLY A 58 4.19 -16.03 -21.78
CA GLY A 58 4.47 -15.07 -20.70
C GLY A 58 3.36 -15.08 -19.66
N MET A 59 3.74 -14.81 -18.44
CA MET A 59 2.87 -14.72 -17.26
C MET A 59 1.72 -13.73 -17.54
N ASP A 60 0.51 -14.09 -17.10
CA ASP A 60 -0.62 -13.17 -17.10
C ASP A 60 -0.30 -11.96 -16.22
N LYS A 61 -0.22 -10.78 -16.84
CA LYS A 61 0.17 -9.50 -16.19
C LYS A 61 -0.62 -9.22 -14.93
N THR A 62 -1.91 -9.59 -14.91
CA THR A 62 -2.79 -9.44 -13.76
C THR A 62 -2.37 -10.36 -12.60
N LYS A 63 -1.90 -11.58 -12.91
CA LYS A 63 -1.47 -12.55 -11.89
C LYS A 63 -0.13 -12.19 -11.28
N LEU A 64 0.84 -11.73 -12.09
CA LEU A 64 2.14 -11.27 -11.54
C LEU A 64 1.96 -10.01 -10.71
N ALA A 65 1.14 -9.05 -11.16
CA ALA A 65 0.79 -7.88 -10.36
C ALA A 65 0.09 -8.24 -9.05
N LEU A 66 -0.79 -9.28 -9.05
CA LEU A 66 -1.43 -9.80 -7.85
C LEU A 66 -0.45 -10.52 -6.91
N ILE A 67 0.56 -11.20 -7.44
CA ILE A 67 1.61 -11.83 -6.62
C ILE A 67 2.47 -10.75 -5.96
N ILE A 68 2.93 -9.76 -6.73
CA ILE A 68 3.76 -8.65 -6.22
C ILE A 68 2.94 -7.77 -5.27
N ALA A 69 1.65 -7.54 -5.54
CA ALA A 69 0.74 -6.86 -4.62
C ALA A 69 0.43 -7.70 -3.37
N ALA A 70 0.30 -9.04 -3.49
CA ALA A 70 0.16 -9.93 -2.35
C ALA A 70 1.45 -10.00 -1.52
N ILE A 71 2.61 -9.93 -2.14
CA ILE A 71 3.92 -9.82 -1.49
C ILE A 71 4.02 -8.49 -0.72
N GLY A 72 3.58 -7.38 -1.32
CA GLY A 72 3.43 -6.09 -0.64
C GLY A 72 2.41 -6.12 0.50
N ALA A 73 1.34 -6.92 0.39
CA ALA A 73 0.28 -7.06 1.39
C ALA A 73 0.65 -7.99 2.55
N VAL A 74 1.60 -8.90 2.36
CA VAL A 74 2.10 -9.81 3.40
C VAL A 74 3.29 -9.20 4.17
N ALA A 75 3.99 -8.21 3.62
CA ALA A 75 4.84 -7.29 4.41
C ALA A 75 4.00 -6.47 5.41
N LEU A 76 2.89 -7.03 5.85
CA LEU A 76 1.78 -6.41 6.51
C LEU A 76 1.72 -6.70 7.97
N LEU A 77 2.46 -5.92 8.54
CA LEU A 77 1.92 -5.01 9.54
C LEU A 77 2.04 -3.54 9.00
N GLY A 78 1.90 -3.32 7.72
CA GLY A 78 2.11 -2.04 7.06
C GLY A 78 0.93 -1.08 7.17
N ILE A 79 0.66 -0.53 8.34
CA ILE A 79 -0.39 0.47 8.59
C ILE A 79 0.16 1.91 8.49
N GLY A 80 1.48 2.09 8.49
CA GLY A 80 2.12 3.41 8.52
C GLY A 80 1.80 4.36 7.35
N LEU A 81 1.32 3.84 6.22
CA LEU A 81 1.10 4.68 5.03
C LEU A 81 -0.24 5.44 5.04
N ILE A 82 -1.20 5.00 5.85
CA ILE A 82 -2.58 5.51 5.80
C ILE A 82 -2.76 6.78 6.63
N MET A 83 -2.07 6.87 7.76
CA MET A 83 -2.14 8.04 8.64
C MET A 83 -1.49 9.27 8.02
N ILE A 84 -0.48 9.09 7.17
CA ILE A 84 0.17 10.19 6.43
C ILE A 84 -0.81 10.89 5.49
N THR A 85 -1.79 10.16 4.93
CA THR A 85 -2.76 10.73 3.98
C THR A 85 -3.93 11.43 4.68
N LEU A 86 -4.38 10.93 5.82
CA LEU A 86 -5.53 11.49 6.55
C LEU A 86 -5.15 12.75 7.35
N PHE A 87 -3.93 12.79 7.93
CA PHE A 87 -3.51 13.89 8.81
C PHE A 87 -2.40 14.77 8.23
N GLY A 88 -1.92 14.50 7.01
CA GLY A 88 -0.88 15.31 6.36
C GLY A 88 0.52 15.18 6.97
N ILE A 89 0.77 14.15 7.78
CA ILE A 89 2.06 13.92 8.43
C ILE A 89 3.04 13.34 7.41
N ARG A 90 4.01 14.12 6.99
CA ARG A 90 5.12 13.68 6.12
C ARG A 90 6.34 13.35 6.99
N GLY A 91 6.50 12.08 7.35
CA GLY A 91 7.74 11.56 7.93
C GLY A 91 8.51 10.74 6.87
N GLY A 92 9.71 11.18 6.54
CA GLY A 92 10.62 10.40 5.68
C GLY A 92 11.37 9.36 6.53
N TRP A 93 11.35 8.11 6.12
CA TRP A 93 12.15 7.06 6.75
C TRP A 93 13.63 7.34 6.59
N GLY A 94 14.29 7.67 7.69
CA GLY A 94 15.73 7.87 7.75
C GLY A 94 16.48 6.54 7.97
N ASN A 95 17.44 6.25 7.08
CA ASN A 95 18.36 5.11 7.17
C ASN A 95 19.31 5.24 8.37
N GLY A 96 18.89 4.81 9.56
CA GLY A 96 19.75 4.54 10.69
C GLY A 96 19.75 3.03 10.95
N LYS A 97 20.80 2.30 10.59
CA LYS A 97 20.96 0.90 10.98
C LYS A 97 21.07 0.82 12.51
N PRO A 98 20.17 0.10 13.20
CA PRO A 98 20.43 -0.26 14.60
C PRO A 98 21.56 -1.28 14.66
N ASP A 99 22.42 -1.15 15.68
CA ASP A 99 23.50 -2.10 15.97
C ASP A 99 22.91 -3.47 16.35
N ALA A 100 23.17 -4.47 15.52
CA ALA A 100 22.69 -5.85 15.71
C ALA A 100 23.49 -6.52 16.86
N THR A 101 23.12 -6.24 18.11
CA THR A 101 23.64 -7.00 19.25
C THR A 101 22.52 -7.32 20.22
N THR A 102 22.20 -8.59 20.29
CA THR A 102 21.35 -9.34 21.22
C THR A 102 19.93 -9.64 20.75
N LEU A 103 19.82 -10.51 19.74
CA LEU A 103 18.62 -11.34 19.61
C LEU A 103 18.71 -12.51 20.62
N PRO A 104 17.61 -12.94 21.25
CA PRO A 104 17.60 -14.19 22.00
C PRO A 104 17.93 -15.34 21.04
N ASP A 105 18.75 -16.29 21.53
CA ASP A 105 19.24 -17.45 20.79
C ASP A 105 18.05 -18.38 20.44
N PHE A 106 17.46 -18.21 19.26
CA PHE A 106 16.42 -19.08 18.72
C PHE A 106 17.07 -20.13 17.82
N THR A 107 17.44 -21.27 18.40
CA THR A 107 17.76 -22.46 17.59
C THR A 107 16.47 -22.97 16.94
N PRO A 108 16.46 -23.16 15.60
CA PRO A 108 15.30 -23.74 14.91
C PRO A 108 15.01 -25.12 15.47
N ALA A 109 13.78 -25.35 15.91
CA ALA A 109 13.34 -26.69 16.24
C ALA A 109 13.27 -27.52 14.96
N ASP A 110 13.78 -28.75 15.03
CA ASP A 110 13.88 -29.76 13.98
C ASP A 110 12.63 -29.80 13.06
N THR A 111 12.76 -29.31 11.81
CA THR A 111 11.69 -29.21 10.81
C THR A 111 11.52 -30.52 10.03
N THR A 112 11.25 -31.65 10.69
CA THR A 112 10.91 -32.91 10.02
C THR A 112 9.43 -33.31 10.18
N THR A 113 8.57 -32.44 10.57
CA THR A 113 7.11 -32.67 10.55
C THR A 113 6.49 -31.70 9.55
N ALA A 114 5.80 -32.29 8.55
CA ALA A 114 4.97 -31.51 7.63
C ALA A 114 4.07 -30.57 8.44
N VAL A 115 4.32 -29.27 8.33
CA VAL A 115 3.52 -28.25 8.99
C VAL A 115 2.19 -28.21 8.25
N THR A 116 1.19 -28.88 8.81
CA THR A 116 -0.19 -28.48 8.53
C THR A 116 -0.33 -27.09 9.16
N THR A 117 -0.43 -26.07 8.33
CA THR A 117 -0.86 -24.72 8.72
C THR A 117 -2.00 -24.88 9.72
N PRO A 118 -1.94 -24.30 10.93
CA PRO A 118 -3.14 -24.10 11.70
C PRO A 118 -3.98 -23.12 10.88
N GLN A 119 -5.05 -23.63 10.25
CA GLN A 119 -6.11 -22.74 9.83
C GLN A 119 -6.49 -21.92 11.06
N PRO A 120 -6.75 -20.59 10.90
CA PRO A 120 -7.38 -19.81 11.95
C PRO A 120 -8.51 -20.68 12.49
N THR A 121 -8.61 -20.78 13.80
CA THR A 121 -9.64 -21.62 14.45
C THR A 121 -10.93 -21.32 13.76
N GLU A 122 -11.40 -22.31 12.99
CA GLU A 122 -12.58 -22.22 12.15
C GLU A 122 -13.72 -21.75 13.05
N TYR A 123 -14.10 -20.47 12.89
CA TYR A 123 -15.36 -19.98 13.43
C TYR A 123 -16.42 -20.82 12.74
N VAL A 124 -17.02 -21.74 13.46
CA VAL A 124 -18.17 -22.54 12.98
C VAL A 124 -19.38 -21.63 13.16
N PRO A 125 -19.91 -20.99 12.07
CA PRO A 125 -21.17 -20.29 12.16
C PRO A 125 -22.22 -21.35 12.53
N GLY A 126 -22.91 -21.12 13.65
CA GLY A 126 -24.10 -21.93 13.96
C GLY A 126 -25.10 -21.77 12.83
N ASP A 127 -25.43 -22.87 12.15
CA ASP A 127 -26.61 -23.08 11.31
C ASP A 127 -26.83 -22.13 10.11
N GLY A 128 -25.80 -21.62 9.41
CA GLY A 128 -25.96 -21.08 8.03
C GLY A 128 -26.88 -19.86 7.87
N VAL A 129 -27.27 -19.21 8.95
CA VAL A 129 -28.01 -17.95 8.95
C VAL A 129 -27.05 -16.88 9.46
N LEU A 130 -26.64 -15.96 8.58
CA LEU A 130 -26.00 -14.71 8.97
C LEU A 130 -26.82 -14.12 10.12
N GLN A 131 -26.31 -14.15 11.35
CA GLN A 131 -26.98 -13.51 12.45
C GLN A 131 -26.92 -12.01 12.19
N LYS A 132 -28.06 -11.41 11.86
CA LYS A 132 -28.22 -9.95 11.70
C LYS A 132 -28.19 -9.27 13.07
N HIS A 133 -27.16 -9.50 13.83
CA HIS A 133 -26.91 -8.78 15.07
C HIS A 133 -26.00 -7.60 14.72
N SER A 134 -26.44 -6.38 15.00
CA SER A 134 -25.59 -5.21 14.90
C SER A 134 -25.11 -4.82 16.29
N TYR A 135 -23.81 -4.56 16.41
CA TYR A 135 -23.19 -3.98 17.59
C TYR A 135 -23.16 -2.46 17.55
N SER A 136 -23.56 -1.87 16.40
CA SER A 136 -23.62 -0.43 16.24
C SER A 136 -24.78 0.18 17.04
N ILE A 137 -24.51 1.29 17.74
CA ILE A 137 -25.48 2.07 18.51
C ILE A 137 -25.44 3.53 18.05
N ASP A 138 -26.53 4.27 18.24
CA ASP A 138 -26.62 5.66 17.82
C ASP A 138 -25.72 6.58 18.64
N SER A 139 -25.61 6.37 19.97
CA SER A 139 -24.83 7.23 20.86
C SER A 139 -24.53 6.56 22.19
N PHE A 140 -23.32 6.74 22.70
CA PHE A 140 -22.95 6.41 24.08
C PHE A 140 -23.57 7.34 25.10
N ALA A 141 -23.95 8.58 24.72
CA ALA A 141 -24.64 9.49 25.64
C ALA A 141 -25.96 8.92 26.15
N GLU A 142 -26.65 8.08 25.37
CA GLU A 142 -27.86 7.38 25.78
C GLU A 142 -27.58 6.16 26.68
N ASN A 143 -26.38 5.58 26.57
CA ASN A 143 -25.96 4.41 27.32
C ASN A 143 -24.51 4.55 27.85
N PRO A 144 -24.23 5.55 28.70
CA PRO A 144 -22.86 5.90 29.08
C PRO A 144 -22.10 4.76 29.79
N GLN A 145 -22.81 3.80 30.41
CA GLN A 145 -22.20 2.63 31.04
C GLN A 145 -21.60 1.64 30.03
N LEU A 146 -21.97 1.71 28.75
CA LEU A 146 -21.39 0.86 27.70
C LEU A 146 -20.04 1.38 27.23
N GLN A 147 -19.82 2.68 27.24
CA GLN A 147 -18.60 3.30 26.71
C GLN A 147 -17.34 2.71 27.34
N ASP A 148 -17.30 2.61 28.67
CA ASP A 148 -16.16 2.09 29.43
C ASP A 148 -16.35 0.61 29.83
N ALA A 149 -17.34 -0.08 29.28
CA ALA A 149 -17.52 -1.51 29.52
C ALA A 149 -16.35 -2.29 28.92
N VAL A 150 -15.75 -3.17 29.75
CA VAL A 150 -14.68 -4.07 29.30
C VAL A 150 -15.29 -5.18 28.46
N VAL A 151 -14.85 -5.29 27.21
CA VAL A 151 -15.35 -6.24 26.20
C VAL A 151 -14.36 -7.32 25.83
N ALA A 152 -13.04 -7.09 26.05
CA ALA A 152 -12.05 -8.12 25.86
C ALA A 152 -10.95 -8.05 26.92
N ARG A 153 -10.25 -9.18 27.11
CA ARG A 153 -9.14 -9.33 28.07
C ARG A 153 -8.04 -10.19 27.47
N VAL A 154 -6.79 -9.79 27.75
CA VAL A 154 -5.58 -10.58 27.52
C VAL A 154 -4.73 -10.48 28.78
N GLY A 155 -4.80 -11.49 29.63
CA GLY A 155 -4.19 -11.44 30.96
C GLY A 155 -4.79 -10.32 31.83
N GLU A 156 -3.96 -9.36 32.24
CA GLU A 156 -4.41 -8.19 33.00
C GLU A 156 -4.85 -7.01 32.14
N ASN A 157 -4.53 -7.03 30.85
CA ASN A 157 -4.92 -5.99 29.91
C ASN A 157 -6.39 -6.11 29.53
N THR A 158 -7.06 -4.97 29.40
CA THR A 158 -8.49 -4.89 29.07
C THR A 158 -8.73 -3.95 27.90
N LEU A 159 -9.70 -4.30 27.07
CA LEU A 159 -10.21 -3.47 25.99
C LEU A 159 -11.62 -3.02 26.34
N THR A 160 -11.87 -1.72 26.33
CA THR A 160 -13.21 -1.14 26.51
C THR A 160 -13.89 -0.92 25.16
N ASN A 161 -15.22 -0.68 25.15
CA ASN A 161 -15.92 -0.34 23.90
C ASN A 161 -15.36 0.92 23.25
N ARG A 162 -15.01 1.93 24.05
CA ARG A 162 -14.39 3.18 23.55
C ARG A 162 -13.08 2.92 22.81
N GLN A 163 -12.22 2.07 23.36
CA GLN A 163 -10.96 1.67 22.70
C GLN A 163 -11.24 0.74 21.52
N LEU A 164 -12.16 -0.23 21.65
CA LEU A 164 -12.51 -1.15 20.59
C LEU A 164 -13.00 -0.41 19.33
N GLN A 165 -13.88 0.59 19.48
CA GLN A 165 -14.38 1.31 18.31
C GLN A 165 -13.28 2.08 17.59
N MET A 166 -12.24 2.57 18.28
CA MET A 166 -11.07 3.16 17.64
C MET A 166 -10.34 2.12 16.77
N TYR A 167 -10.04 0.91 17.33
CA TYR A 167 -9.48 -0.17 16.51
C TYR A 167 -10.40 -0.54 15.33
N TYR A 168 -11.72 -0.54 15.54
CA TYR A 168 -12.70 -0.87 14.52
C TYR A 168 -12.64 0.10 13.32
N TRP A 169 -12.63 1.40 13.58
CA TRP A 169 -12.55 2.40 12.52
C TRP A 169 -11.17 2.47 11.88
N MET A 170 -10.10 2.26 12.64
CA MET A 170 -8.76 2.13 12.07
C MET A 170 -8.69 0.94 11.09
N GLN A 171 -9.20 -0.25 11.47
CA GLN A 171 -9.23 -1.40 10.58
C GLN A 171 -10.12 -1.18 9.35
N PHE A 172 -11.24 -0.46 9.51
CA PHE A 172 -12.05 -0.07 8.37
C PHE A 172 -11.26 0.81 7.39
N TYR A 173 -10.61 1.87 7.87
CA TYR A 173 -9.82 2.76 7.02
C TYR A 173 -8.67 2.03 6.34
N GLU A 174 -8.03 1.11 7.01
CA GLU A 174 -6.97 0.27 6.44
C GLU A 174 -7.48 -0.59 5.28
N VAL A 175 -8.51 -1.39 5.54
CA VAL A 175 -9.15 -2.24 4.53
C VAL A 175 -9.65 -1.40 3.35
N TRP A 176 -10.34 -0.29 3.65
CA TRP A 176 -10.87 0.60 2.62
C TRP A 176 -9.76 1.18 1.74
N ASN A 177 -8.72 1.77 2.34
CA ASN A 177 -7.65 2.43 1.59
C ASN A 177 -6.81 1.43 0.78
N TYR A 178 -6.58 0.22 1.31
CA TYR A 178 -5.91 -0.84 0.56
C TYR A 178 -6.64 -1.14 -0.75
N TYR A 179 -7.95 -1.38 -0.68
CA TYR A 179 -8.73 -1.67 -1.87
C TYR A 179 -9.00 -0.43 -2.72
N TYR A 180 -9.15 0.75 -2.12
CA TYR A 180 -9.30 1.99 -2.86
C TYR A 180 -8.05 2.32 -3.68
N GLY A 181 -6.86 2.05 -3.18
CA GLY A 181 -5.62 2.17 -3.94
C GLY A 181 -5.59 1.27 -5.19
N GLN A 182 -6.25 0.10 -5.13
CA GLN A 182 -6.32 -0.83 -6.26
C GLN A 182 -7.46 -0.54 -7.24
N TYR A 183 -8.64 -0.18 -6.73
CA TYR A 183 -9.88 -0.14 -7.50
C TYR A 183 -10.50 1.26 -7.61
N SER A 184 -9.97 2.25 -6.88
CA SER A 184 -10.48 3.62 -6.83
C SER A 184 -11.99 3.63 -6.51
N TYR A 185 -12.80 4.45 -7.20
CA TYR A 185 -14.25 4.56 -6.96
C TYR A 185 -15.05 3.25 -7.23
N TYR A 186 -14.43 2.22 -7.83
CA TYR A 186 -15.05 0.90 -8.00
C TYR A 186 -14.92 -0.01 -6.76
N THR A 187 -14.22 0.41 -5.71
CA THR A 187 -14.00 -0.37 -4.48
C THR A 187 -15.29 -1.02 -3.95
N PRO A 188 -16.43 -0.31 -3.77
CA PRO A 188 -17.65 -0.93 -3.28
C PRO A 188 -18.13 -2.10 -4.14
N TYR A 189 -17.94 -2.01 -5.46
CA TYR A 189 -18.34 -3.07 -6.39
C TYR A 189 -17.46 -4.34 -6.24
N TYR A 190 -16.14 -4.15 -6.07
CA TYR A 190 -15.22 -5.29 -6.01
C TYR A 190 -15.20 -6.01 -4.67
N ILE A 191 -15.31 -5.29 -3.57
CA ILE A 191 -15.28 -5.89 -2.22
C ILE A 191 -16.68 -6.07 -1.61
N GLY A 192 -17.73 -5.54 -2.24
CA GLY A 192 -19.10 -5.63 -1.71
C GLY A 192 -19.31 -4.82 -0.43
N LEU A 193 -18.50 -3.79 -0.18
CA LEU A 193 -18.63 -2.90 0.97
C LEU A 193 -18.99 -1.48 0.53
N ASP A 194 -20.19 -1.03 0.89
CA ASP A 194 -20.66 0.35 0.72
C ASP A 194 -20.70 1.03 2.10
N TYR A 195 -19.80 1.97 2.35
CA TYR A 195 -19.70 2.65 3.65
C TYR A 195 -20.91 3.55 3.97
N THR A 196 -21.80 3.80 3.00
CA THR A 196 -23.06 4.55 3.22
C THR A 196 -24.20 3.70 3.77
N LEU A 197 -24.00 2.37 3.82
CA LEU A 197 -24.99 1.39 4.30
C LEU A 197 -24.50 0.69 5.57
N PRO A 198 -25.41 0.14 6.41
CA PRO A 198 -25.01 -0.59 7.61
C PRO A 198 -24.13 -1.80 7.27
N PHE A 199 -22.98 -1.92 7.89
CA PHE A 199 -22.02 -3.01 7.65
C PHE A 199 -22.56 -4.38 8.08
N ALA A 200 -23.45 -4.41 9.09
CA ALA A 200 -24.14 -5.63 9.53
C ALA A 200 -25.06 -6.25 8.45
N ASP A 201 -25.52 -5.47 7.48
CA ASP A 201 -26.37 -5.92 6.39
C ASP A 201 -25.59 -6.38 5.14
N GLN A 202 -24.27 -6.24 5.14
CA GLN A 202 -23.40 -6.47 3.97
C GLN A 202 -22.49 -7.67 4.19
N PRO A 203 -22.63 -8.76 3.40
CA PRO A 203 -21.72 -9.90 3.52
C PRO A 203 -20.33 -9.57 2.96
N ILE A 204 -19.27 -10.15 3.54
CA ILE A 204 -17.96 -10.17 2.92
C ILE A 204 -17.97 -11.03 1.64
N PRO A 205 -16.98 -10.92 0.73
CA PRO A 205 -17.03 -11.58 -0.59
C PRO A 205 -17.23 -13.10 -0.57
N ASP A 206 -16.76 -13.82 0.43
CA ASP A 206 -16.94 -15.27 0.58
C ASP A 206 -18.28 -15.65 1.25
N GLY A 207 -19.00 -14.68 1.79
CA GLY A 207 -20.30 -14.85 2.43
C GLY A 207 -20.27 -15.52 3.81
N SER A 208 -19.10 -15.73 4.41
CA SER A 208 -18.96 -16.42 5.70
C SER A 208 -19.48 -15.61 6.88
N MET A 209 -19.36 -14.27 6.80
CA MET A 209 -19.84 -13.31 7.80
C MET A 209 -20.22 -11.97 7.15
N ASN A 210 -20.70 -11.00 7.93
CA ASN A 210 -20.88 -9.65 7.44
C ASN A 210 -19.66 -8.76 7.74
N TRP A 211 -19.59 -7.58 7.09
CA TRP A 211 -18.48 -6.66 7.24
C TRP A 211 -18.31 -6.14 8.67
N GLU A 212 -19.40 -5.93 9.40
CA GLU A 212 -19.34 -5.51 10.82
C GLU A 212 -18.62 -6.55 11.67
N GLN A 213 -18.99 -7.83 11.54
CA GLN A 213 -18.35 -8.92 12.27
C GLN A 213 -16.89 -9.09 11.86
N TYR A 214 -16.59 -9.03 10.56
CA TYR A 214 -15.23 -9.15 10.05
C TYR A 214 -14.30 -8.07 10.66
N LEU A 215 -14.72 -6.80 10.57
CA LEU A 215 -13.94 -5.69 11.11
C LEU A 215 -13.82 -5.77 12.64
N LEU A 216 -14.87 -6.20 13.33
CA LEU A 216 -14.85 -6.39 14.77
C LEU A 216 -13.83 -7.44 15.20
N GLU A 217 -13.86 -8.61 14.58
CA GLU A 217 -12.91 -9.69 14.88
C GLU A 217 -11.48 -9.30 14.51
N LEU A 218 -11.30 -8.66 13.37
CA LEU A 218 -10.00 -8.12 12.95
C LEU A 218 -9.45 -7.15 14.01
N SER A 219 -10.29 -6.24 14.52
CA SER A 219 -9.92 -5.23 15.52
C SER A 219 -9.48 -5.84 16.86
N ILE A 220 -10.24 -6.81 17.35
CA ILE A 220 -9.93 -7.48 18.61
C ILE A 220 -8.64 -8.30 18.49
N ASN A 221 -8.44 -8.99 17.38
CA ASN A 221 -7.23 -9.76 17.10
C ASN A 221 -6.01 -8.85 16.92
N THR A 222 -6.17 -7.70 16.25
CA THR A 222 -5.11 -6.70 16.09
C THR A 222 -4.67 -6.14 17.45
N TRP A 223 -5.62 -5.80 18.32
CA TRP A 223 -5.32 -5.38 19.68
C TRP A 223 -4.52 -6.45 20.46
N GLN A 224 -4.93 -7.72 20.40
CA GLN A 224 -4.20 -8.82 21.04
C GLN A 224 -2.77 -8.92 20.50
N ARG A 225 -2.60 -8.86 19.17
CA ARG A 225 -1.28 -8.97 18.51
C ARG A 225 -0.35 -7.81 18.93
N TYR A 226 -0.85 -6.59 18.94
CA TYR A 226 -0.06 -5.42 19.37
C TYR A 226 0.35 -5.51 20.85
N LEU A 227 -0.52 -5.97 21.74
CA LEU A 227 -0.15 -6.23 23.12
C LEU A 227 0.97 -7.29 23.22
N VAL A 228 0.88 -8.36 22.47
CA VAL A 228 1.88 -9.43 22.49
C VAL A 228 3.20 -8.96 21.89
N LEU A 229 3.17 -8.22 20.79
CA LEU A 229 4.36 -7.60 20.20
C LEU A 229 5.02 -6.60 21.17
N GLY A 230 4.22 -5.74 21.80
CA GLY A 230 4.70 -4.83 22.84
C GLY A 230 5.37 -5.57 24.01
N LYS A 231 4.80 -6.70 24.42
CA LYS A 231 5.39 -7.56 25.47
C LYS A 231 6.70 -8.20 25.00
N MET A 232 6.77 -8.67 23.75
CA MET A 232 8.01 -9.21 23.17
C MET A 232 9.08 -8.13 23.08
N ALA A 233 8.74 -6.91 22.68
CA ALA A 233 9.63 -5.77 22.62
C ALA A 233 10.16 -5.40 24.02
N GLU A 234 9.28 -5.33 25.03
CA GLU A 234 9.67 -5.11 26.43
C GLU A 234 10.65 -6.18 26.92
N ASP A 235 10.33 -7.46 26.72
CA ASP A 235 11.17 -8.58 27.13
C ASP A 235 12.54 -8.60 26.43
N ALA A 236 12.61 -8.07 25.20
CA ALA A 236 13.84 -7.87 24.43
C ALA A 236 14.62 -6.61 24.84
N GLY A 237 14.04 -5.74 25.66
CA GLY A 237 14.62 -4.43 26.00
C GLY A 237 14.63 -3.44 24.83
N PHE A 238 13.73 -3.64 23.87
CA PHE A 238 13.56 -2.75 22.74
C PHE A 238 12.98 -1.39 23.16
N THR A 239 13.36 -0.34 22.49
CA THR A 239 12.84 1.02 22.70
C THR A 239 12.56 1.69 21.37
N LEU A 240 11.49 2.46 21.31
CA LEU A 240 11.12 3.23 20.14
C LEU A 240 12.26 4.14 19.63
N SER A 241 12.28 4.36 18.34
CA SER A 241 13.14 5.33 17.69
C SER A 241 12.87 6.77 18.20
N GLN A 242 13.86 7.66 18.04
CA GLN A 242 13.65 9.08 18.37
C GLN A 242 12.61 9.73 17.44
N GLU A 243 12.46 9.23 16.24
CA GLU A 243 11.47 9.68 15.25
C GLU A 243 10.06 9.37 15.75
N SER A 244 9.75 8.12 16.05
CA SER A 244 8.44 7.72 16.58
C SER A 244 8.10 8.40 17.92
N LEU A 245 9.08 8.58 18.80
CA LEU A 245 8.87 9.35 20.03
C LEU A 245 8.52 10.81 19.75
N ALA A 246 9.17 11.45 18.77
CA ALA A 246 8.85 12.81 18.38
C ALA A 246 7.47 12.94 17.72
N GLU A 247 7.08 11.96 16.92
CA GLU A 247 5.74 11.89 16.34
C GLU A 247 4.66 11.74 17.42
N LEU A 248 4.83 10.84 18.38
CA LEU A 248 3.91 10.68 19.51
C LEU A 248 3.77 11.99 20.30
N ASP A 249 4.87 12.71 20.55
CA ASP A 249 4.85 14.00 21.24
C ASP A 249 4.11 15.09 20.44
N SER A 250 4.09 15.01 19.09
CA SER A 250 3.45 16.00 18.24
C SER A 250 1.94 15.79 18.06
N ILE A 251 1.44 14.54 18.17
CA ILE A 251 0.06 14.14 17.86
C ILE A 251 -0.97 15.12 18.45
N ARG A 252 -0.91 15.39 19.76
CA ARG A 252 -1.88 16.26 20.41
C ARG A 252 -1.91 17.67 19.81
N THR A 253 -0.74 18.24 19.57
CA THR A 253 -0.61 19.60 19.01
C THR A 253 -1.14 19.68 17.58
N GLU A 254 -0.86 18.68 16.78
CA GLU A 254 -1.30 18.59 15.38
C GLU A 254 -2.81 18.40 15.30
N MET A 255 -3.37 17.55 16.16
CA MET A 255 -4.82 17.33 16.26
C MET A 255 -5.55 18.59 16.74
N GLU A 256 -5.00 19.34 17.70
CA GLU A 256 -5.55 20.63 18.12
C GLU A 256 -5.56 21.66 16.98
N ALA A 257 -4.49 21.69 16.18
CA ALA A 257 -4.41 22.57 15.01
C ALA A 257 -5.46 22.15 13.95
N SER A 258 -5.56 20.86 13.63
CA SER A 258 -6.51 20.33 12.67
C SER A 258 -7.96 20.56 13.10
N ALA A 259 -8.27 20.32 14.39
CA ALA A 259 -9.60 20.58 14.95
C ALA A 259 -10.00 22.04 14.78
N LYS A 260 -9.09 22.96 15.08
CA LYS A 260 -9.29 24.39 14.92
C LYS A 260 -9.53 24.79 13.46
N ASP A 261 -8.75 24.24 12.53
CA ASP A 261 -8.91 24.53 11.10
C ASP A 261 -10.26 24.02 10.55
N ARG A 262 -10.77 22.93 11.11
CA ARG A 262 -12.11 22.39 10.80
C ARG A 262 -13.24 23.04 11.62
N GLY A 263 -12.94 23.99 12.50
CA GLY A 263 -13.93 24.68 13.33
C GLY A 263 -14.51 23.84 14.47
N LEU A 264 -13.77 22.81 14.93
CA LEU A 264 -14.12 21.96 16.06
C LEU A 264 -13.59 22.54 17.37
N ASP A 265 -14.25 22.20 18.49
CA ASP A 265 -13.95 22.79 19.80
C ASP A 265 -12.65 22.24 20.44
N SER A 266 -12.21 21.03 20.06
CA SER A 266 -11.02 20.36 20.63
C SER A 266 -10.51 19.22 19.74
N ALA A 267 -9.30 18.76 20.02
CA ALA A 267 -8.73 17.56 19.42
C ALA A 267 -9.56 16.29 19.74
N ASP A 268 -10.15 16.20 20.95
CA ASP A 268 -11.07 15.09 21.28
C ASP A 268 -12.34 15.13 20.41
N ALA A 269 -12.84 16.32 20.07
CA ALA A 269 -13.97 16.44 19.15
C ALA A 269 -13.61 15.97 17.74
N LEU A 270 -12.40 16.23 17.30
CA LEU A 270 -11.88 15.73 16.00
C LEU A 270 -11.82 14.21 15.98
N ILE A 271 -11.18 13.62 16.99
CA ILE A 271 -11.03 12.15 17.09
C ILE A 271 -12.38 11.47 17.22
N ALA A 272 -13.30 12.02 18.04
CA ALA A 272 -14.64 11.47 18.17
C ALA A 272 -15.45 11.52 16.86
N LEU A 273 -15.21 12.51 16.01
CA LEU A 273 -15.82 12.59 14.69
C LEU A 273 -15.32 11.45 13.77
N GLU A 274 -14.04 11.16 13.79
CA GLU A 274 -13.40 10.22 12.87
C GLU A 274 -13.41 8.77 13.38
N MET A 275 -13.37 8.56 14.69
CA MET A 275 -13.26 7.24 15.35
C MET A 275 -14.49 6.87 16.18
N GLY A 276 -15.55 7.71 16.14
CA GLY A 276 -16.79 7.51 16.88
C GLY A 276 -16.83 8.18 18.25
N GLU A 277 -18.06 8.45 18.72
CA GLU A 277 -18.34 9.17 19.96
C GLU A 277 -17.56 8.60 21.16
N GLY A 278 -16.94 9.49 21.94
CA GLY A 278 -16.31 9.18 23.21
C GLY A 278 -14.83 8.77 23.10
N VAL A 279 -14.29 8.50 21.91
CA VAL A 279 -12.85 8.30 21.71
C VAL A 279 -12.12 9.63 21.96
N THR A 280 -10.98 9.56 22.65
CA THR A 280 -10.16 10.70 23.03
C THR A 280 -8.80 10.67 22.33
N VAL A 281 -8.12 11.81 22.31
CA VAL A 281 -6.74 11.88 21.81
C VAL A 281 -5.80 10.98 22.61
N GLU A 282 -6.07 10.77 23.91
CA GLU A 282 -5.27 9.86 24.73
C GLU A 282 -5.42 8.40 24.28
N ASP A 283 -6.66 7.95 23.99
CA ASP A 283 -6.88 6.61 23.44
C ASP A 283 -6.13 6.42 22.12
N TYR A 284 -6.06 7.47 21.30
CA TYR A 284 -5.32 7.45 20.05
C TYR A 284 -3.81 7.40 20.24
N ILE A 285 -3.27 8.17 21.20
CA ILE A 285 -1.84 8.15 21.54
C ILE A 285 -1.45 6.77 22.08
N ASP A 286 -2.25 6.19 23.00
CA ASP A 286 -2.03 4.84 23.53
C ASP A 286 -2.02 3.78 22.40
N TYR A 287 -2.94 3.91 21.43
CA TYR A 287 -2.96 3.06 20.24
C TYR A 287 -1.68 3.22 19.41
N MET A 288 -1.28 4.46 19.11
CA MET A 288 -0.12 4.76 18.28
C MET A 288 1.20 4.32 18.96
N GLU A 289 1.29 4.40 20.29
CA GLU A 289 2.46 3.90 21.02
C GLU A 289 2.61 2.38 20.84
N LEU A 290 1.53 1.63 21.02
CA LEU A 290 1.53 0.18 20.81
C LEU A 290 1.79 -0.18 19.33
N TYR A 291 1.23 0.59 18.42
CA TYR A 291 1.44 0.44 17.00
C TYR A 291 2.91 0.61 16.62
N TYR A 292 3.52 1.75 16.93
CA TYR A 292 4.93 2.00 16.62
C TYR A 292 5.85 0.97 17.29
N LEU A 293 5.59 0.63 18.54
CA LEU A 293 6.36 -0.37 19.26
C LEU A 293 6.29 -1.74 18.56
N GLY A 294 5.10 -2.14 18.12
CA GLY A 294 4.88 -3.38 17.39
C GLY A 294 5.58 -3.39 16.04
N GLU A 295 5.43 -2.32 15.26
CA GLU A 295 5.98 -2.21 13.91
C GLU A 295 7.52 -2.16 13.91
N GLU A 296 8.12 -1.27 14.72
CA GLU A 296 9.57 -1.16 14.77
C GLU A 296 10.23 -2.43 15.32
N TYR A 297 9.61 -3.05 16.34
CA TYR A 297 10.12 -4.32 16.86
C TYR A 297 9.97 -5.45 15.84
N PHE A 298 8.83 -5.53 15.15
CA PHE A 298 8.64 -6.51 14.08
C PHE A 298 9.65 -6.32 12.96
N ALA A 299 9.90 -5.08 12.53
CA ALA A 299 10.91 -4.79 11.52
C ALA A 299 12.30 -5.28 11.95
N GLN A 300 12.67 -5.04 13.22
CA GLN A 300 13.93 -5.57 13.76
C GLN A 300 13.97 -7.10 13.75
N VAL A 301 12.88 -7.77 14.13
CA VAL A 301 12.79 -9.23 14.09
C VAL A 301 12.92 -9.74 12.66
N TYR A 302 12.18 -9.14 11.72
CA TYR A 302 12.19 -9.51 10.31
C TYR A 302 13.59 -9.38 9.68
N GLU A 303 14.26 -8.26 9.93
CA GLU A 303 15.62 -8.01 9.44
C GLU A 303 16.66 -8.93 10.10
N GLY A 304 16.39 -9.38 11.32
CA GLY A 304 17.26 -10.26 12.09
C GLY A 304 17.14 -11.75 11.73
N VAL A 305 16.15 -12.15 10.92
CA VAL A 305 16.01 -13.56 10.51
C VAL A 305 17.12 -13.95 9.56
N GLU A 306 17.95 -14.91 9.98
CA GLU A 306 18.97 -15.49 9.10
C GLU A 306 18.33 -16.58 8.22
N TYR A 307 18.70 -16.59 6.95
CA TYR A 307 18.32 -17.62 6.00
C TYR A 307 19.50 -17.93 5.06
N THR A 308 19.47 -19.08 4.43
CA THR A 308 20.44 -19.51 3.45
C THR A 308 19.81 -19.62 2.06
N GLN A 309 20.64 -19.68 1.01
CA GLN A 309 20.15 -19.97 -0.34
C GLN A 309 19.38 -21.30 -0.39
N GLN A 310 19.78 -22.29 0.41
CA GLN A 310 19.10 -23.58 0.48
C GLN A 310 17.68 -23.44 1.06
N ASP A 311 17.47 -22.57 2.04
CA ASP A 311 16.13 -22.34 2.60
C ASP A 311 15.18 -21.78 1.54
N LEU A 312 15.66 -20.89 0.67
CA LEU A 312 14.86 -20.36 -0.46
C LEU A 312 14.56 -21.41 -1.52
N GLU A 313 15.55 -22.27 -1.83
CA GLU A 313 15.38 -23.41 -2.74
C GLU A 313 14.36 -24.44 -2.20
N ASP A 314 14.43 -24.73 -0.92
CA ASP A 314 13.52 -25.65 -0.24
C ASP A 314 12.10 -25.05 -0.17
N TYR A 315 11.98 -23.73 0.11
CA TYR A 315 10.72 -23.01 0.09
C TYR A 315 10.09 -23.04 -1.30
N TYR A 316 10.87 -22.71 -2.34
CA TYR A 316 10.39 -22.77 -3.73
C TYR A 316 9.90 -24.16 -4.09
N THR A 317 10.63 -25.22 -3.71
CA THR A 317 10.29 -26.60 -3.99
C THR A 317 9.03 -27.05 -3.25
N ALA A 318 8.89 -26.66 -1.99
CA ALA A 318 7.72 -26.99 -1.17
C ALA A 318 6.43 -26.31 -1.71
N ASN A 319 6.55 -25.11 -2.27
CA ASN A 319 5.43 -24.32 -2.78
C ASN A 319 5.32 -24.31 -4.32
N LEU A 320 6.01 -25.22 -5.02
CA LEU A 320 6.16 -25.24 -6.47
C LEU A 320 4.84 -25.14 -7.25
N GLU A 321 3.82 -25.87 -6.83
CA GLU A 321 2.51 -25.87 -7.50
C GLU A 321 1.81 -24.51 -7.38
N ALA A 322 1.81 -23.91 -6.20
CA ALA A 322 1.20 -22.60 -5.96
C ALA A 322 1.96 -21.51 -6.73
N LEU A 323 3.29 -21.49 -6.62
CA LEU A 323 4.16 -20.50 -7.27
C LEU A 323 4.05 -20.58 -8.80
N THR A 324 4.08 -21.79 -9.38
CA THR A 324 3.93 -21.96 -10.84
C THR A 324 2.53 -21.65 -11.33
N THR A 325 1.50 -21.95 -10.55
CA THR A 325 0.11 -21.56 -10.86
C THR A 325 -0.04 -20.03 -10.87
N ALA A 326 0.62 -19.38 -9.95
CA ALA A 326 0.74 -17.93 -9.91
C ALA A 326 1.66 -17.37 -11.01
N GLY A 327 2.39 -18.22 -11.75
CA GLY A 327 3.24 -17.88 -12.89
C GLY A 327 4.70 -17.62 -12.52
N LEU A 328 5.09 -17.81 -11.25
CA LEU A 328 6.47 -17.66 -10.84
C LEU A 328 7.29 -18.90 -11.20
N THR A 329 8.34 -18.70 -11.98
CA THR A 329 9.36 -19.73 -12.30
C THR A 329 10.75 -19.17 -12.05
N LYS A 330 11.75 -20.05 -12.00
CA LYS A 330 13.14 -19.60 -11.85
C LYS A 330 13.66 -18.81 -13.06
N GLU A 331 12.99 -18.94 -14.20
CA GLU A 331 13.27 -18.21 -15.44
C GLU A 331 12.47 -16.90 -15.56
N ALA A 332 11.77 -16.45 -14.50
CA ALA A 332 10.97 -15.23 -14.53
C ALA A 332 11.80 -13.94 -14.71
N GLY A 333 13.12 -14.06 -14.78
CA GLY A 333 14.02 -12.93 -14.99
C GLY A 333 14.51 -12.32 -13.68
N TYR A 334 14.87 -11.05 -13.75
CA TYR A 334 15.45 -10.28 -12.65
C TYR A 334 14.54 -9.15 -12.20
N ILE A 335 14.71 -8.74 -10.95
CA ILE A 335 14.07 -7.60 -10.33
C ILE A 335 15.17 -6.70 -9.78
N GLY A 336 15.06 -5.39 -10.07
CA GLY A 336 16.08 -4.42 -9.72
C GLY A 336 15.54 -3.28 -8.89
N ASP A 337 16.38 -2.77 -8.02
CA ASP A 337 16.16 -1.55 -7.27
C ASP A 337 17.22 -0.53 -7.67
N VAL A 338 16.82 0.68 -8.03
CA VAL A 338 17.72 1.71 -8.54
C VAL A 338 17.42 3.08 -7.93
N ARG A 339 18.45 3.91 -7.85
CA ARG A 339 18.26 5.37 -7.79
C ARG A 339 18.60 5.99 -9.13
N HIS A 340 17.96 7.09 -9.47
CA HIS A 340 18.37 7.81 -10.67
C HIS A 340 18.29 9.32 -10.53
N ILE A 341 19.07 10.00 -11.38
CA ILE A 341 19.02 11.44 -11.60
C ILE A 341 18.64 11.65 -13.06
N LEU A 342 17.54 12.34 -13.32
CA LEU A 342 17.13 12.68 -14.70
C LEU A 342 17.63 14.06 -15.08
N ILE A 343 18.32 14.14 -16.22
CA ILE A 343 18.72 15.39 -16.88
C ILE A 343 18.03 15.49 -18.22
N MET A 344 17.06 16.40 -18.31
CA MET A 344 16.28 16.62 -19.54
C MET A 344 16.98 17.66 -20.42
N PRO A 345 17.04 17.43 -21.75
CA PRO A 345 17.52 18.45 -22.69
C PRO A 345 16.59 19.68 -22.68
N GLU A 346 17.16 20.88 -22.82
CA GLU A 346 16.37 22.09 -22.89
C GLU A 346 15.55 22.21 -24.17
N GLY A 347 14.38 22.85 -24.09
CA GLY A 347 13.51 23.10 -25.25
C GLY A 347 12.77 21.84 -25.71
N GLY A 348 12.87 21.58 -27.02
CA GLY A 348 12.18 20.45 -27.69
C GLY A 348 10.84 20.86 -28.28
N GLU A 349 10.53 20.31 -29.46
CA GLU A 349 9.26 20.48 -30.17
C GLU A 349 8.47 19.16 -30.14
N LEU A 350 7.15 19.24 -30.07
CA LEU A 350 6.32 18.04 -30.16
C LEU A 350 6.26 17.53 -31.60
N ASP A 351 6.50 16.25 -31.79
CA ASP A 351 6.26 15.57 -33.07
C ASP A 351 4.74 15.33 -33.32
N ALA A 352 4.41 14.72 -34.44
CA ALA A 352 3.02 14.43 -34.82
C ALA A 352 2.33 13.45 -33.87
N ASN A 353 3.07 12.70 -33.05
CA ASN A 353 2.58 11.74 -32.07
C ASN A 353 2.53 12.34 -30.65
N GLY A 354 2.99 13.59 -30.47
CA GLY A 354 3.03 14.27 -29.19
C GLY A 354 4.31 14.00 -28.38
N ASN A 355 5.32 13.34 -28.95
CA ASN A 355 6.59 13.10 -28.30
C ASN A 355 7.51 14.32 -28.42
N LYS A 356 8.27 14.63 -27.38
CA LYS A 356 9.25 15.70 -27.39
C LYS A 356 10.50 15.29 -28.20
N VAL A 357 10.83 16.06 -29.22
CA VAL A 357 12.03 15.90 -30.03
C VAL A 357 12.98 17.06 -29.76
N TYR A 358 14.22 16.74 -29.41
CA TYR A 358 15.25 17.69 -29.02
C TYR A 358 16.28 17.90 -30.17
N THR A 359 16.92 19.04 -30.16
CA THR A 359 18.05 19.27 -31.08
C THR A 359 19.28 18.49 -30.59
N GLU A 360 20.20 18.20 -31.53
CA GLU A 360 21.44 17.50 -31.20
C GLU A 360 22.29 18.30 -30.17
N GLU A 361 22.30 19.64 -30.31
CA GLU A 361 23.00 20.53 -29.38
C GLU A 361 22.42 20.40 -27.95
N ALA A 362 21.10 20.43 -27.78
CA ALA A 362 20.46 20.28 -26.49
C ALA A 362 20.73 18.91 -25.87
N LEU A 363 20.74 17.86 -26.68
CA LEU A 363 21.11 16.50 -26.25
C LEU A 363 22.57 16.42 -25.77
N GLN A 364 23.49 17.06 -26.49
CA GLN A 364 24.91 17.07 -26.12
C GLN A 364 25.16 17.89 -24.84
N GLU A 365 24.44 19.00 -24.63
CA GLU A 365 24.52 19.77 -23.40
C GLU A 365 24.01 18.99 -22.20
N ALA A 366 22.86 18.33 -22.33
CA ALA A 366 22.30 17.48 -21.26
C ALA A 366 23.19 16.26 -20.96
N LEU A 367 23.79 15.62 -21.97
CA LEU A 367 24.76 14.55 -21.77
C LEU A 367 25.97 15.03 -20.98
N LYS A 368 26.54 16.19 -21.38
CA LYS A 368 27.69 16.76 -20.70
C LYS A 368 27.37 17.10 -19.24
N GLU A 369 26.17 17.58 -18.95
CA GLU A 369 25.73 17.82 -17.58
C GLU A 369 25.63 16.51 -16.79
N ALA A 370 25.00 15.48 -17.34
CA ALA A 370 24.93 14.15 -16.75
C ALA A 370 26.33 13.55 -16.49
N GLU A 371 27.26 13.68 -17.43
CA GLU A 371 28.65 13.26 -17.29
C GLU A 371 29.37 14.03 -16.14
N ASN A 372 29.13 15.34 -16.01
CA ASN A 372 29.70 16.15 -14.94
C ASN A 372 29.17 15.69 -13.57
N ILE A 373 27.87 15.46 -13.45
CA ILE A 373 27.23 15.00 -12.19
C ILE A 373 27.75 13.61 -11.83
N LYS A 374 27.80 12.69 -12.80
CA LYS A 374 28.39 11.37 -12.58
C LYS A 374 29.86 11.46 -12.14
N ALA A 375 30.64 12.36 -12.75
CA ALA A 375 32.04 12.59 -12.35
C ALA A 375 32.15 13.16 -10.92
N MET A 376 31.18 13.98 -10.45
CA MET A 376 31.16 14.43 -9.04
C MET A 376 30.97 13.23 -8.11
N TRP A 377 30.07 12.31 -8.44
CA TRP A 377 29.86 11.09 -7.67
C TRP A 377 31.09 10.17 -7.72
N ASP A 378 31.65 9.92 -8.92
CA ASP A 378 32.84 9.08 -9.12
C ASP A 378 34.06 9.58 -8.29
N ASN A 379 34.25 10.90 -8.22
CA ASN A 379 35.35 11.52 -7.49
C ASN A 379 35.04 11.74 -5.99
N GLY A 380 33.78 11.73 -5.61
CA GLY A 380 33.31 11.96 -4.24
C GLY A 380 33.21 10.71 -3.37
N GLY A 381 33.69 9.57 -3.85
CA GLY A 381 33.77 8.32 -3.07
C GLY A 381 32.74 7.27 -3.43
N LYS A 382 31.89 7.50 -4.42
CA LYS A 382 30.94 6.51 -4.97
C LYS A 382 29.96 5.95 -3.94
N THR A 383 29.52 6.77 -2.99
CA THR A 383 28.57 6.35 -1.97
C THR A 383 27.13 6.62 -2.39
N GLU A 384 26.19 5.80 -1.88
CA GLU A 384 24.77 6.04 -2.05
C GLU A 384 24.34 7.38 -1.44
N ALA A 385 24.85 7.73 -0.25
CA ALA A 385 24.54 8.99 0.40
C ALA A 385 24.91 10.22 -0.47
N LEU A 386 26.06 10.18 -1.14
CA LEU A 386 26.45 11.23 -2.09
C LEU A 386 25.51 11.23 -3.31
N PHE A 387 25.09 10.06 -3.78
CA PHE A 387 24.14 9.96 -4.90
C PHE A 387 22.79 10.60 -4.56
N ILE A 388 22.27 10.35 -3.35
CA ILE A 388 21.05 11.00 -2.83
C ILE A 388 21.20 12.52 -2.77
N ASP A 389 22.33 13.01 -2.27
CA ASP A 389 22.64 14.45 -2.23
C ASP A 389 22.66 15.09 -3.63
N LEU A 390 23.23 14.40 -4.61
CA LEU A 390 23.26 14.86 -6.00
C LEU A 390 21.86 14.77 -6.64
N THR A 391 21.10 13.73 -6.34
CA THR A 391 19.72 13.61 -6.80
C THR A 391 18.90 14.82 -6.36
N GLY A 392 18.94 15.18 -5.09
CA GLY A 392 18.21 16.34 -4.55
C GLY A 392 18.63 17.70 -5.13
N LYS A 393 19.81 17.77 -5.74
CA LYS A 393 20.32 19.03 -6.32
C LYS A 393 20.07 19.16 -7.81
N TYR A 394 20.06 18.05 -8.54
CA TYR A 394 20.17 18.07 -10.00
C TYR A 394 19.05 17.36 -10.74
N THR A 395 18.30 16.45 -10.09
CA THR A 395 17.27 15.72 -10.81
C THR A 395 16.15 16.62 -11.30
N GLN A 396 15.69 16.34 -12.50
CA GLN A 396 14.48 16.93 -13.10
C GLN A 396 13.31 15.92 -13.14
N ASP A 397 13.48 14.80 -12.44
CA ASP A 397 12.39 13.84 -12.22
C ASP A 397 11.43 14.39 -11.16
N THR A 398 10.16 14.56 -11.54
CA THR A 398 9.11 15.06 -10.65
C THR A 398 8.73 14.04 -9.56
N GLY A 399 9.03 12.75 -9.75
CA GLY A 399 8.83 11.69 -8.75
C GLY A 399 9.77 11.81 -7.56
N TYR A 400 10.88 12.52 -7.68
CA TYR A 400 11.87 12.69 -6.61
C TYR A 400 11.26 13.19 -5.29
N GLU A 401 10.30 14.10 -5.33
CA GLU A 401 9.67 14.67 -4.13
C GLU A 401 8.99 13.59 -3.26
N TYR A 402 8.63 12.45 -3.85
CA TYR A 402 7.91 11.36 -3.18
C TYR A 402 8.82 10.20 -2.78
N ASN A 403 9.88 9.90 -3.56
CA ASN A 403 10.68 8.69 -3.39
C ASN A 403 12.19 8.94 -3.20
N GLY A 404 12.64 10.22 -3.20
CA GLY A 404 14.07 10.55 -3.08
C GLY A 404 14.94 9.98 -4.21
N GLY A 405 14.35 9.74 -5.38
CA GLY A 405 15.00 9.14 -6.55
C GLY A 405 15.17 7.62 -6.47
N LEU A 406 14.56 6.95 -5.47
CA LEU A 406 14.59 5.49 -5.32
C LEU A 406 13.37 4.87 -6.02
N TYR A 407 13.64 3.88 -6.87
CA TYR A 407 12.64 3.06 -7.55
C TYR A 407 12.95 1.59 -7.28
N THR A 408 12.03 0.90 -6.64
CA THR A 408 12.17 -0.50 -6.23
C THR A 408 11.26 -1.42 -7.03
N ASP A 409 11.54 -2.71 -6.94
CA ASP A 409 10.72 -3.78 -7.50
C ASP A 409 10.47 -3.64 -9.00
N ILE A 410 11.51 -3.17 -9.72
CA ILE A 410 11.47 -3.04 -11.18
C ILE A 410 11.69 -4.42 -11.80
N TYR A 411 10.72 -4.90 -12.57
CA TYR A 411 10.79 -6.18 -13.28
C TYR A 411 10.25 -6.04 -14.71
N SER A 412 10.33 -7.10 -15.51
CA SER A 412 10.07 -7.08 -16.96
C SER A 412 8.72 -6.47 -17.38
N GLU A 413 7.71 -6.51 -16.51
CA GLU A 413 6.37 -5.99 -16.79
C GLU A 413 6.13 -4.57 -16.24
N SER A 414 7.14 -3.97 -15.59
CA SER A 414 7.05 -2.61 -15.06
C SER A 414 6.90 -1.57 -16.17
N SER A 415 6.06 -0.57 -15.95
CA SER A 415 5.72 0.46 -16.96
C SER A 415 6.79 1.56 -17.04
N TYR A 416 8.06 1.19 -17.18
CA TYR A 416 9.17 2.12 -17.43
C TYR A 416 9.54 2.16 -18.93
N VAL A 417 10.24 3.22 -19.33
CA VAL A 417 10.78 3.29 -20.69
C VAL A 417 11.81 2.18 -20.91
N PRO A 418 11.87 1.60 -22.14
CA PRO A 418 12.59 0.35 -22.39
C PRO A 418 14.07 0.38 -21.97
N GLU A 419 14.77 1.48 -22.19
CA GLU A 419 16.19 1.60 -21.89
C GLU A 419 16.46 1.66 -20.38
N PHE A 420 15.61 2.36 -19.63
CA PHE A 420 15.66 2.41 -18.17
C PHE A 420 15.38 1.01 -17.59
N LEU A 421 14.29 0.39 -18.05
CA LEU A 421 13.89 -0.96 -17.63
C LEU A 421 15.00 -1.97 -17.92
N ALA A 422 15.52 -1.99 -19.14
CA ALA A 422 16.55 -2.93 -19.54
C ALA A 422 17.82 -2.84 -18.64
N TRP A 423 18.24 -1.60 -18.29
CA TRP A 423 19.38 -1.44 -17.38
C TRP A 423 19.05 -1.86 -15.95
N ALA A 424 17.85 -1.53 -15.44
CA ALA A 424 17.46 -1.84 -14.07
C ALA A 424 17.40 -3.34 -13.76
N ILE A 425 17.03 -4.16 -14.77
CA ILE A 425 16.88 -5.62 -14.61
C ILE A 425 18.01 -6.44 -15.28
N ASP A 426 19.09 -5.80 -15.72
CA ASP A 426 20.20 -6.50 -16.35
C ASP A 426 20.98 -7.29 -15.28
N PRO A 427 21.07 -8.64 -15.39
CA PRO A 427 21.74 -9.49 -14.41
C PRO A 427 23.25 -9.20 -14.27
N GLU A 428 23.84 -8.50 -15.24
CA GLU A 428 25.26 -8.14 -15.18
C GLU A 428 25.52 -6.94 -14.25
N ASN A 429 24.53 -6.07 -14.03
CA ASN A 429 24.63 -4.92 -13.14
C ASN A 429 24.65 -5.37 -11.66
N LYS A 430 25.51 -4.78 -10.87
CA LYS A 430 25.74 -5.12 -9.46
C LYS A 430 25.47 -3.91 -8.57
N PRO A 431 25.11 -4.12 -7.30
CA PRO A 431 25.00 -3.03 -6.34
C PRO A 431 26.24 -2.13 -6.34
N GLY A 432 26.02 -0.82 -6.51
CA GLY A 432 27.08 0.17 -6.65
C GLY A 432 27.46 0.54 -8.07
N ASP A 433 27.00 -0.19 -9.09
CA ASP A 433 27.21 0.20 -10.49
C ASP A 433 26.43 1.47 -10.81
N CYS A 434 27.06 2.33 -11.63
CA CYS A 434 26.47 3.60 -12.02
C CYS A 434 26.79 3.92 -13.47
N GLU A 435 25.73 4.11 -14.28
CA GLU A 435 25.83 4.42 -15.70
C GLU A 435 24.88 5.54 -16.11
N ILE A 436 25.15 6.12 -17.30
CA ILE A 436 24.27 7.10 -17.93
C ILE A 436 23.47 6.37 -19.02
N VAL A 437 22.16 6.29 -18.83
CA VAL A 437 21.22 5.67 -19.76
C VAL A 437 20.44 6.77 -20.46
N ARG A 438 20.41 6.71 -21.80
CA ARG A 438 19.61 7.63 -22.60
C ARG A 438 18.21 7.07 -22.83
N THR A 439 17.19 7.91 -22.64
CA THR A 439 15.79 7.63 -22.98
C THR A 439 15.18 8.81 -23.77
N ASP A 440 13.92 8.69 -24.15
CA ASP A 440 13.18 9.80 -24.78
C ASP A 440 13.00 11.02 -23.85
N PHE A 441 13.10 10.84 -22.53
CA PHE A 441 13.04 11.96 -21.57
C PHE A 441 14.36 12.71 -21.43
N GLY A 442 15.50 12.09 -21.77
CA GLY A 442 16.83 12.67 -21.59
C GLY A 442 17.84 11.62 -21.13
N TYR A 443 18.70 12.03 -20.22
CA TYR A 443 19.76 11.16 -19.68
C TYR A 443 19.50 10.85 -18.21
N HIS A 444 19.41 9.57 -17.89
CA HIS A 444 19.29 9.06 -16.53
C HIS A 444 20.67 8.62 -16.05
N ILE A 445 21.16 9.23 -14.98
CA ILE A 445 22.31 8.69 -14.25
C ILE A 445 21.70 7.64 -13.33
N MET A 446 21.92 6.37 -13.64
CA MET A 446 21.37 5.21 -12.93
C MET A 446 22.37 4.72 -11.90
N TYR A 447 21.91 4.39 -10.69
CA TYR A 447 22.70 3.79 -9.63
C TYR A 447 22.00 2.52 -9.12
N MET A 448 22.69 1.36 -9.19
CA MET A 448 22.15 0.08 -8.79
C MET A 448 22.18 -0.07 -7.27
N ILE A 449 21.03 -0.27 -6.67
CA ILE A 449 20.87 -0.60 -5.24
C ILE A 449 20.89 -2.13 -5.06
N GLY A 450 20.09 -2.84 -5.84
CA GLY A 450 19.98 -4.28 -5.79
C GLY A 450 19.47 -4.86 -7.09
N ASN A 451 19.92 -6.09 -7.41
CA ASN A 451 19.47 -6.84 -8.57
C ASN A 451 19.58 -8.32 -8.28
N GLU A 452 18.47 -9.03 -8.38
CA GLU A 452 18.40 -10.45 -8.03
C GLU A 452 17.33 -11.18 -8.86
N PRO A 453 17.36 -12.51 -8.96
CA PRO A 453 16.28 -13.26 -9.61
C PRO A 453 14.93 -13.00 -8.94
N VAL A 454 13.86 -12.80 -9.73
CA VAL A 454 12.51 -12.56 -9.22
C VAL A 454 12.07 -13.66 -8.24
N TRP A 455 12.33 -14.93 -8.57
CA TRP A 455 11.94 -16.05 -7.72
C TRP A 455 12.65 -16.03 -6.34
N GLU A 456 13.90 -15.58 -6.28
CA GLU A 456 14.62 -15.48 -5.01
C GLU A 456 14.02 -14.40 -4.11
N ARG A 457 13.73 -13.21 -4.67
CA ARG A 457 13.07 -12.13 -3.92
C ARG A 457 11.72 -12.57 -3.38
N VAL A 458 10.88 -13.15 -4.23
CA VAL A 458 9.55 -13.63 -3.84
C VAL A 458 9.66 -14.70 -2.75
N CYS A 459 10.46 -15.74 -2.98
CA CYS A 459 10.61 -16.80 -1.99
C CYS A 459 11.18 -16.30 -0.66
N ARG A 460 12.12 -15.35 -0.68
CA ARG A 460 12.65 -14.74 0.52
C ARG A 460 11.58 -13.97 1.30
N GLN A 461 10.81 -13.12 0.63
CA GLN A 461 9.77 -12.35 1.26
C GLN A 461 8.70 -13.24 1.90
N GLU A 462 8.23 -14.24 1.17
CA GLU A 462 7.24 -15.20 1.66
C GLU A 462 7.80 -16.05 2.82
N TYR A 463 9.01 -16.57 2.70
CA TYR A 463 9.67 -17.34 3.75
C TYR A 463 9.81 -16.53 5.05
N LEU A 464 10.32 -15.30 4.95
CA LEU A 464 10.48 -14.42 6.12
C LEU A 464 9.14 -14.04 6.73
N SER A 465 8.13 -13.76 5.90
CA SER A 465 6.78 -13.46 6.33
C SER A 465 6.15 -14.63 7.08
N GLU A 466 6.19 -15.84 6.54
CA GLU A 466 5.69 -17.05 7.21
C GLU A 466 6.42 -17.30 8.52
N TYR A 467 7.75 -17.15 8.52
CA TYR A 467 8.56 -17.32 9.73
C TYR A 467 8.14 -16.35 10.83
N CYS A 468 8.06 -15.06 10.51
CA CYS A 468 7.69 -14.03 11.48
C CYS A 468 6.23 -14.16 11.93
N THR A 469 5.31 -14.48 11.02
CA THR A 469 3.91 -14.73 11.35
C THR A 469 3.81 -15.88 12.35
N LYS A 470 4.47 -17.00 12.06
CA LYS A 470 4.49 -18.16 12.95
C LYS A 470 5.09 -17.81 14.32
N LEU A 471 6.18 -17.06 14.34
CA LEU A 471 6.82 -16.64 15.59
C LEU A 471 5.84 -15.84 16.47
N ILE A 472 5.12 -14.89 15.87
CA ILE A 472 4.11 -14.07 16.57
C ILE A 472 2.94 -14.93 17.02
N ASP A 473 2.39 -15.77 16.16
CA ASP A 473 1.26 -16.64 16.47
C ASP A 473 1.58 -17.62 17.62
N ASP A 474 2.79 -18.17 17.63
CA ASP A 474 3.29 -19.01 18.73
C ASP A 474 3.40 -18.22 20.07
N GLN A 475 3.60 -16.91 20.02
CA GLN A 475 3.56 -16.05 21.20
C GLN A 475 2.12 -15.67 21.56
N VAL A 476 1.30 -15.25 20.60
CA VAL A 476 -0.12 -14.92 20.79
C VAL A 476 -0.86 -16.08 21.46
N ALA A 477 -0.59 -17.33 21.06
CA ALA A 477 -1.19 -18.52 21.66
C ALA A 477 -0.91 -18.68 23.17
N LYS A 478 0.13 -18.01 23.71
CA LYS A 478 0.43 -18.02 25.15
C LYS A 478 -0.39 -17.01 25.96
N TYR A 479 -1.05 -16.10 25.30
CA TYR A 479 -1.84 -15.01 25.85
C TYR A 479 -3.30 -15.11 25.41
N PRO A 480 -4.11 -16.02 26.01
CA PRO A 480 -5.47 -16.28 25.57
C PRO A 480 -6.34 -15.02 25.61
N LEU A 481 -7.10 -14.83 24.56
CA LEU A 481 -8.07 -13.76 24.40
C LEU A 481 -9.42 -14.21 24.98
N GLU A 482 -10.01 -13.38 25.83
CA GLU A 482 -11.38 -13.54 26.34
C GLU A 482 -12.24 -12.39 25.82
N VAL A 483 -13.35 -12.68 25.17
CA VAL A 483 -14.27 -11.67 24.58
C VAL A 483 -15.66 -11.81 25.16
N ASP A 484 -16.26 -10.70 25.60
CA ASP A 484 -17.65 -10.61 26.06
C ASP A 484 -18.49 -9.92 24.97
N TYR A 485 -18.89 -10.71 23.98
CA TYR A 485 -19.68 -10.21 22.84
C TYR A 485 -21.02 -9.58 23.24
N GLU A 486 -21.59 -9.95 24.38
CA GLU A 486 -22.87 -9.38 24.84
C GLU A 486 -22.75 -7.91 25.28
N LYS A 487 -21.53 -7.47 25.62
CA LYS A 487 -21.25 -6.08 26.00
C LYS A 487 -20.74 -5.20 24.89
N ILE A 488 -20.42 -5.78 23.73
CA ILE A 488 -19.87 -5.01 22.62
C ILE A 488 -20.90 -3.99 22.14
N ALA A 489 -20.48 -2.74 22.03
CA ALA A 489 -21.21 -1.66 21.40
C ALA A 489 -20.22 -0.63 20.86
N PHE A 490 -20.51 -0.04 19.72
CA PHE A 490 -19.72 1.06 19.16
C PHE A 490 -20.62 2.05 18.39
N CYS A 491 -20.19 3.32 18.32
CA CYS A 491 -20.87 4.37 17.57
C CYS A 491 -20.26 4.47 16.16
N ASN A 492 -21.09 4.86 15.19
CA ASN A 492 -20.62 5.11 13.85
C ASN A 492 -19.69 6.35 13.81
N ALA A 493 -18.63 6.27 13.02
CA ALA A 493 -17.85 7.43 12.64
C ALA A 493 -18.61 8.27 11.60
N SER A 494 -18.25 9.55 11.48
CA SER A 494 -18.79 10.43 10.43
C SER A 494 -17.86 10.40 9.22
N PHE A 495 -18.38 10.07 8.07
CA PHE A 495 -17.66 10.10 6.79
C PHE A 495 -18.02 11.38 6.02
N GLU A 496 -17.63 12.56 6.52
CA GLU A 496 -17.81 13.84 5.81
C GLU A 496 -16.57 14.25 5.00
#